data_b41cdde3b501b4480b70dbce14764175
#
_entry.id   b41cdde3b501b4480b70dbce14764175
#
_cell.length_a   1.000
_cell.length_b   1.000
_cell.length_c   1.000
_cell.angle_alpha   90.00
_cell.angle_beta   90.00
_cell.angle_gamma   90.00
#
_symmetry.space_group_name_H-M   'P 1'
#
loop_
_entity.id
_entity.type
_entity.pdbx_description
1 polymer ?
#
loop_
_entity_poly.entity_id
_entity_poly.type
_entity_poly.pdbx_seq_one_letter_code
_entity_poly.pdbx_strand_id
1 'polypeptide(L)'
;MSSTGKNEDGTRNYDLPTPLGMAEFMKQGWAPTPLVGIKESEAARFCRDRRTKLSNEFFGTRLVIPAGALKVRNNDTDYRFRAHSAFSWLTGISASESVPESVLVMEPRSNGHEALL
;
A
#
# COMPACT_ATOMS: atom_id res chain seq x y z
N MET A 1 23.10 13.85 -32.57
CA MET A 1 24.31 13.74 -31.72
C MET A 1 24.03 12.73 -30.63
N SER A 2 24.72 11.61 -30.69
CA SER A 2 24.57 10.52 -29.71
C SER A 2 25.22 10.96 -28.40
N SER A 3 24.44 11.19 -27.37
CA SER A 3 24.98 11.33 -26.02
C SER A 3 25.51 9.97 -25.59
N THR A 4 26.81 9.83 -25.53
CA THR A 4 27.48 8.68 -24.95
C THR A 4 27.01 8.56 -23.51
N GLY A 5 26.29 7.48 -23.21
CA GLY A 5 25.66 7.22 -21.89
C GLY A 5 26.68 6.99 -20.78
N LYS A 6 27.41 8.04 -20.44
CA LYS A 6 28.29 8.10 -19.27
C LYS A 6 27.85 9.23 -18.37
N ASN A 7 27.83 8.98 -17.08
CA ASN A 7 27.65 10.01 -16.06
C ASN A 7 28.86 10.95 -16.03
N GLU A 8 28.76 12.09 -15.36
CA GLU A 8 29.85 13.05 -15.20
C GLU A 8 31.10 12.47 -14.53
N ASP A 9 30.95 11.41 -13.75
CA ASP A 9 32.02 10.65 -13.09
C ASP A 9 32.67 9.58 -13.99
N GLY A 10 32.25 9.47 -15.26
CA GLY A 10 32.78 8.51 -16.25
C GLY A 10 32.19 7.10 -16.14
N THR A 11 31.27 6.83 -15.20
CA THR A 11 30.57 5.55 -15.10
C THR A 11 29.56 5.38 -16.23
N ARG A 12 29.32 4.13 -16.67
CA ARG A 12 28.29 3.87 -17.68
C ARG A 12 26.91 4.05 -17.05
N ASN A 13 26.13 4.92 -17.66
CA ASN A 13 24.72 5.00 -17.34
C ASN A 13 23.99 3.87 -18.09
N TYR A 14 23.55 2.88 -17.37
CA TYR A 14 22.74 1.78 -17.94
C TYR A 14 21.26 2.16 -18.05
N ASP A 15 20.87 3.27 -17.46
CA ASP A 15 19.53 3.80 -17.60
C ASP A 15 19.40 4.51 -18.94
N LEU A 16 18.61 3.95 -19.82
CA LEU A 16 18.27 4.65 -21.07
C LEU A 16 17.40 5.87 -20.74
N PRO A 17 17.70 7.02 -21.36
CA PRO A 17 16.85 8.19 -21.17
C PRO A 17 15.44 7.88 -21.63
N THR A 18 14.47 8.22 -20.80
CA THR A 18 13.05 8.09 -21.17
C THR A 18 12.77 8.90 -22.44
N PRO A 19 12.24 8.29 -23.51
CA PRO A 19 11.92 9.01 -24.74
C PRO A 19 11.00 10.21 -24.46
N LEU A 20 11.25 11.31 -25.19
CA LEU A 20 10.38 12.49 -25.11
C LEU A 20 8.94 12.10 -25.44
N GLY A 21 8.01 12.51 -24.60
CA GLY A 21 6.59 12.21 -24.75
C GLY A 21 6.13 10.87 -24.17
N MET A 22 7.04 9.97 -23.77
CA MET A 22 6.65 8.69 -23.17
C MET A 22 5.86 8.89 -21.87
N ALA A 23 6.28 9.81 -21.01
CA ALA A 23 5.56 10.13 -19.78
C ALA A 23 4.14 10.64 -20.05
N GLU A 24 3.97 11.48 -21.07
CA GLU A 24 2.66 11.98 -21.49
C GLU A 24 1.80 10.88 -22.11
N PHE A 25 2.40 10.02 -22.94
CA PHE A 25 1.71 8.85 -23.48
C PHE A 25 1.21 7.91 -22.39
N MET A 26 2.04 7.64 -21.38
CA MET A 26 1.66 6.75 -20.27
C MET A 26 0.58 7.32 -19.34
N LYS A 27 0.36 8.63 -19.36
CA LYS A 27 -0.71 9.27 -18.59
C LYS A 27 -2.07 9.23 -19.30
N GLN A 28 -2.10 8.92 -20.58
CA GLN A 28 -3.29 8.97 -21.41
C GLN A 28 -3.87 7.57 -21.66
N GLY A 29 -5.16 7.53 -21.97
CA GLY A 29 -5.81 6.29 -22.40
C GLY A 29 -6.14 5.30 -21.29
N TRP A 30 -5.96 5.63 -20.03
CA TRP A 30 -6.37 4.80 -18.92
C TRP A 30 -7.89 4.84 -18.78
N ALA A 31 -8.53 3.69 -18.90
CA ALA A 31 -9.94 3.59 -18.60
C ALA A 31 -10.17 3.77 -17.10
N PRO A 32 -11.19 4.53 -16.67
CA PRO A 32 -11.58 4.53 -15.27
C PRO A 32 -11.97 3.10 -14.88
N THR A 33 -11.40 2.61 -13.79
CA THR A 33 -11.79 1.30 -13.22
C THR A 33 -13.04 1.52 -12.36
N PRO A 34 -14.25 1.17 -12.85
CA PRO A 34 -15.44 1.33 -12.04
C PRO A 34 -15.39 0.36 -10.87
N LEU A 35 -15.62 0.86 -9.67
CA LEU A 35 -15.79 0.05 -8.46
C LEU A 35 -17.17 -0.62 -8.42
N VAL A 36 -17.58 -1.20 -9.55
CA VAL A 36 -18.89 -1.85 -9.71
C VAL A 36 -18.82 -3.28 -9.14
N GLY A 37 -19.79 -3.62 -8.32
CA GLY A 37 -19.90 -4.98 -7.77
C GLY A 37 -19.04 -5.26 -6.54
N ILE A 38 -18.34 -4.28 -6.01
CA ILE A 38 -17.64 -4.44 -4.72
C ILE A 38 -18.69 -4.59 -3.62
N LYS A 39 -18.60 -5.69 -2.90
CA LYS A 39 -19.46 -5.99 -1.75
C LYS A 39 -18.63 -5.95 -0.48
N GLU A 40 -19.25 -5.49 0.59
CA GLU A 40 -18.67 -5.57 1.92
C GLU A 40 -18.41 -7.05 2.28
N SER A 41 -17.21 -7.37 2.75
CA SER A 41 -16.87 -8.72 3.19
C SER A 41 -17.62 -9.08 4.49
N GLU A 42 -17.88 -10.36 4.71
CA GLU A 42 -18.51 -10.84 5.96
C GLU A 42 -17.72 -10.46 7.22
N ALA A 43 -16.39 -10.33 7.07
CA ALA A 43 -15.51 -9.92 8.16
C ALA A 43 -15.63 -8.43 8.52
N ALA A 44 -16.11 -7.59 7.62
CA ALA A 44 -16.06 -6.13 7.76
C ALA A 44 -16.79 -5.64 9.02
N ARG A 45 -17.94 -6.21 9.36
CA ARG A 45 -18.69 -5.88 10.59
C ARG A 45 -17.86 -6.13 11.85
N PHE A 46 -17.21 -7.27 11.93
CA PHE A 46 -16.37 -7.62 13.09
C PHE A 46 -15.13 -6.73 13.19
N CYS A 47 -14.55 -6.37 12.05
CA CYS A 47 -13.40 -5.46 12.00
C CYS A 47 -13.80 -4.05 12.43
N ARG A 48 -14.99 -3.60 12.07
CA ARG A 48 -15.54 -2.32 12.53
C ARG A 48 -15.66 -2.30 14.06
N ASP A 49 -16.24 -3.34 14.65
CA ASP A 49 -16.39 -3.45 16.11
C ASP A 49 -15.03 -3.45 16.82
N ARG A 50 -14.04 -4.14 16.25
CA ARG A 50 -12.66 -4.17 16.78
C ARG A 50 -12.01 -2.79 16.72
N ARG A 51 -12.14 -2.09 15.60
CA ARG A 51 -11.63 -0.72 15.46
C ARG A 51 -12.33 0.23 16.42
N THR A 52 -13.64 0.07 16.64
CA THR A 52 -14.39 0.88 17.61
C THR A 52 -13.87 0.67 19.03
N LYS A 53 -13.64 -0.58 19.44
CA LYS A 53 -13.03 -0.87 20.76
C LYS A 53 -11.66 -0.22 20.90
N LEU A 54 -10.79 -0.40 19.89
CA LEU A 54 -9.47 0.20 19.88
C LEU A 54 -9.54 1.75 19.90
N SER A 55 -10.47 2.33 19.17
CA SER A 55 -10.73 3.76 19.15
C SER A 55 -11.07 4.34 20.52
N ASN A 56 -11.85 3.60 21.30
CA ASN A 56 -12.24 4.02 22.66
C ASN A 56 -11.04 4.02 23.61
N GLU A 57 -10.14 3.05 23.46
CA GLU A 57 -8.93 2.96 24.30
C GLU A 57 -7.90 4.05 23.97
N PHE A 58 -7.83 4.49 22.72
CA PHE A 58 -6.85 5.46 22.24
C PHE A 58 -7.48 6.73 21.68
N PHE A 59 -8.52 7.21 22.34
CA PHE A 59 -9.25 8.40 21.90
C PHE A 59 -8.31 9.59 21.66
N GLY A 60 -8.49 10.26 20.52
CA GLY A 60 -7.69 11.44 20.16
C GLY A 60 -6.27 11.16 19.66
N THR A 61 -5.85 9.90 19.63
CA THR A 61 -4.49 9.50 19.21
C THR A 61 -4.53 8.89 17.83
N ARG A 62 -3.72 9.38 16.88
CA ARG A 62 -3.56 8.72 15.58
C ARG A 62 -2.89 7.37 15.76
N LEU A 63 -3.51 6.32 15.24
CA LEU A 63 -2.95 4.98 15.24
C LEU A 63 -2.49 4.60 13.84
N VAL A 64 -1.30 4.01 13.74
CA VAL A 64 -0.69 3.56 12.49
C VAL A 64 -0.39 2.08 12.61
N ILE A 65 -1.06 1.26 11.82
CA ILE A 65 -0.95 -0.19 11.88
C ILE A 65 -0.45 -0.69 10.52
N PRO A 66 0.84 -1.00 10.38
CA PRO A 66 1.41 -1.48 9.13
C PRO A 66 1.05 -2.94 8.86
N ALA A 67 0.91 -3.29 7.59
CA ALA A 67 0.82 -4.68 7.14
C ALA A 67 2.17 -5.39 7.25
N GLY A 68 3.26 -4.64 7.17
CA GLY A 68 4.63 -5.14 7.16
C GLY A 68 5.22 -5.21 5.75
N ALA A 69 6.51 -5.51 5.68
CA ALA A 69 7.28 -5.59 4.45
C ALA A 69 7.51 -7.03 4.00
N LEU A 70 7.90 -7.20 2.74
CA LEU A 70 8.43 -8.47 2.23
C LEU A 70 9.67 -8.88 3.01
N LYS A 71 9.86 -10.19 3.15
CA LYS A 71 11.03 -10.77 3.80
C LYS A 71 11.84 -11.56 2.77
N VAL A 72 13.07 -11.18 2.59
CA VAL A 72 14.00 -11.86 1.69
C VAL A 72 14.22 -13.31 2.15
N ARG A 73 14.06 -14.24 1.24
CA ARG A 73 14.33 -15.65 1.44
C ARG A 73 15.76 -16.03 1.01
N ASN A 74 16.14 -15.52 -0.18
CA ASN A 74 17.48 -15.67 -0.76
C ASN A 74 17.74 -14.51 -1.74
N ASN A 75 18.85 -14.53 -2.47
CA ASN A 75 19.30 -13.40 -3.31
C ASN A 75 18.23 -12.85 -4.28
N ASP A 76 17.37 -13.70 -4.83
CA ASP A 76 16.45 -13.31 -5.91
C ASP A 76 14.98 -13.59 -5.60
N THR A 77 14.68 -14.06 -4.38
CA THR A 77 13.30 -14.40 -4.02
C THR A 77 12.95 -14.00 -2.60
N ASP A 78 11.70 -13.60 -2.42
CA ASP A 78 11.11 -13.32 -1.13
C ASP A 78 10.26 -14.50 -0.64
N TYR A 79 10.03 -14.56 0.68
CA TYR A 79 8.96 -15.38 1.20
C TYR A 79 7.61 -14.84 0.73
N ARG A 80 6.63 -15.74 0.58
CA ARG A 80 5.25 -15.30 0.32
C ARG A 80 4.83 -14.29 1.40
N PHE A 81 4.33 -13.15 0.97
CA PHE A 81 3.91 -12.10 1.88
C PHE A 81 2.78 -12.58 2.81
N ARG A 82 2.89 -12.20 4.05
CA ARG A 82 1.84 -12.37 5.05
C ARG A 82 1.81 -11.12 5.93
N ALA A 83 0.69 -10.44 5.92
CA ALA A 83 0.50 -9.26 6.75
C ALA A 83 0.58 -9.57 8.25
N HIS A 84 0.97 -8.59 9.02
CA HIS A 84 0.92 -8.65 10.48
C HIS A 84 -0.51 -8.95 10.96
N SER A 85 -0.61 -9.77 12.00
CA SER A 85 -1.91 -10.21 12.55
C SER A 85 -2.79 -9.04 12.99
N ALA A 86 -2.20 -7.99 13.56
CA ALA A 86 -2.93 -6.79 13.95
C ALA A 86 -3.59 -6.09 12.75
N PHE A 87 -2.86 -5.96 11.62
CA PHE A 87 -3.39 -5.41 10.39
C PHE A 87 -4.58 -6.23 9.89
N SER A 88 -4.40 -7.55 9.70
CA SER A 88 -5.47 -8.43 9.23
C SER A 88 -6.67 -8.46 10.18
N TRP A 89 -6.43 -8.41 11.50
CA TRP A 89 -7.46 -8.39 12.53
C TRP A 89 -8.35 -7.14 12.48
N LEU A 90 -7.75 -5.99 12.16
CA LEU A 90 -8.46 -4.71 12.13
C LEU A 90 -9.05 -4.37 10.76
N THR A 91 -8.47 -4.90 9.68
CA THR A 91 -8.94 -4.61 8.30
C THR A 91 -9.86 -5.70 7.76
N GLY A 92 -9.69 -6.95 8.17
CA GLY A 92 -10.35 -8.11 7.58
C GLY A 92 -9.74 -8.56 6.26
N ILE A 93 -8.66 -7.91 5.82
CA ILE A 93 -7.95 -8.29 4.60
C ILE A 93 -7.14 -9.55 4.90
N SER A 94 -7.38 -10.60 4.12
CA SER A 94 -6.67 -11.87 4.30
C SER A 94 -5.18 -11.74 3.94
N ALA A 95 -4.38 -12.69 4.42
CA ALA A 95 -2.95 -12.69 4.11
C ALA A 95 -2.66 -12.79 2.61
N SER A 96 -3.55 -13.41 1.83
CA SER A 96 -3.40 -13.56 0.37
C SER A 96 -3.83 -12.32 -0.42
N GLU A 97 -4.63 -11.44 0.18
CA GLU A 97 -5.15 -10.22 -0.43
C GLU A 97 -4.38 -8.99 0.03
N SER A 98 -3.57 -9.13 1.07
CA SER A 98 -2.76 -8.05 1.61
C SER A 98 -1.64 -7.66 0.66
N VAL A 99 -1.42 -6.37 0.52
CA VAL A 99 -0.30 -5.81 -0.23
C VAL A 99 0.81 -5.46 0.75
N PRO A 100 2.08 -5.80 0.46
CA PRO A 100 3.21 -5.36 1.27
C PRO A 100 3.21 -3.85 1.45
N GLU A 101 3.67 -3.40 2.62
CA GLU A 101 3.79 -1.98 2.97
C GLU A 101 2.47 -1.20 3.07
N SER A 102 1.33 -1.87 2.93
CA SER A 102 0.03 -1.24 3.24
C SER A 102 -0.04 -0.82 4.69
N VAL A 103 -0.75 0.25 4.95
CA VAL A 103 -0.88 0.82 6.30
C VAL A 103 -2.33 1.19 6.58
N LEU A 104 -2.87 0.66 7.68
CA LEU A 104 -4.12 1.16 8.23
C LEU A 104 -3.82 2.35 9.13
N VAL A 105 -4.36 3.50 8.80
CA VAL A 105 -4.33 4.70 9.64
C VAL A 105 -5.70 4.90 10.26
N MET A 106 -5.75 4.98 11.57
CA MET A 106 -6.95 5.39 12.29
C MET A 106 -6.75 6.84 12.72
N GLU A 107 -7.35 7.75 11.96
CA GLU A 107 -7.23 9.19 12.16
C GLU A 107 -8.23 9.66 13.21
N PRO A 108 -7.80 10.37 14.27
CA PRO A 108 -8.70 10.85 15.29
C PRO A 108 -9.72 11.86 14.75
N ARG A 109 -10.97 11.70 15.17
CA ARG A 109 -12.08 12.59 14.90
C ARG A 109 -12.77 12.93 16.22
N SER A 110 -13.70 13.88 16.19
CA SER A 110 -14.47 14.30 17.38
C SER A 110 -15.21 13.15 18.08
N ASN A 111 -15.63 12.14 17.32
CA ASN A 111 -16.43 11.00 17.83
C ASN A 111 -15.71 9.64 17.64
N GLY A 112 -14.40 9.62 17.75
CA GLY A 112 -13.63 8.37 17.59
C GLY A 112 -12.58 8.47 16.49
N HIS A 113 -12.50 7.47 15.59
CA HIS A 113 -11.51 7.46 14.51
C HIS A 113 -12.15 7.16 13.16
N GLU A 114 -11.63 7.79 12.13
CA GLU A 114 -11.82 7.39 10.74
C GLU A 114 -10.72 6.42 10.33
N ALA A 115 -11.10 5.30 9.71
CA ALA A 115 -10.14 4.31 9.21
C ALA A 115 -9.82 4.58 7.73
N LEU A 116 -8.55 4.77 7.43
CA LEU A 116 -7.99 4.99 6.09
C LEU A 116 -7.02 3.85 5.75
N LEU A 117 -7.08 3.35 4.52
CA LEU A 117 -6.22 2.27 4.04
C LEU A 117 -5.50 2.69 2.76
#